data_1a2fecac878013418fa7371de95771de
#
_entry.id   1a2fecac878013418fa7371de95771de
#
_cell.length_a   1.000
_cell.length_b   1.000
_cell.length_c   1.000
_cell.angle_alpha   90.00
_cell.angle_beta   90.00
_cell.angle_gamma   90.00
#
_symmetry.space_group_name_H-M   'P 1'
#
loop_
_entity.id
_entity.type
_entity.pdbx_description
1 polymer ?
#
loop_
_entity_poly.entity_id
_entity_poly.type
_entity_poly.pdbx_seq_one_letter_code
_entity_poly.pdbx_strand_id
1 'polypeptide(L)'
;MSGDTSETTRDIVQAALMGPLGELGTGLIPAGNIVGEPTKRTGVPGAMDTGRVRHKSGGVSLVGFKSYDQGRRKFQGTAKHLIWLDEEPPEDVYDECMLRLMTTDGMMLCTFTPLLGLTKVALRFLPHMAPQAT
;
A
#
# COMPACT_ATOMS: atom_id res chain seq x y z
N MET A 1 0.93 -2.14 -1.06
CA MET A 1 0.25 -0.97 -1.61
C MET A 1 -1.21 -0.98 -1.17
N SER A 2 -1.70 0.10 -0.61
CA SER A 2 -3.04 0.11 -0.04
C SER A 2 -3.68 1.50 -0.10
N GLY A 3 -4.97 1.54 -0.35
CA GLY A 3 -5.82 2.71 -0.31
C GLY A 3 -7.08 2.44 0.50
N ASP A 4 -7.99 3.40 0.56
CA ASP A 4 -9.18 3.37 1.39
C ASP A 4 -10.15 2.24 0.99
N THR A 5 -10.57 2.22 -0.28
CA THR A 5 -11.41 1.16 -0.85
C THR A 5 -10.68 0.41 -1.96
N SER A 6 -11.25 -0.72 -2.39
CA SER A 6 -10.69 -1.49 -3.51
C SER A 6 -10.72 -0.69 -4.82
N GLU A 7 -11.75 0.10 -5.04
CA GLU A 7 -11.88 0.99 -6.21
C GLU A 7 -10.85 2.11 -6.17
N THR A 8 -10.66 2.78 -5.03
CA THR A 8 -9.64 3.84 -4.90
C THR A 8 -8.24 3.27 -4.99
N THR A 9 -7.99 2.08 -4.46
CA THR A 9 -6.71 1.39 -4.63
C THR A 9 -6.43 1.09 -6.10
N ARG A 10 -7.43 0.62 -6.85
CA ARG A 10 -7.33 0.40 -8.30
C ARG A 10 -7.08 1.70 -9.07
N ASP A 11 -7.89 2.72 -8.82
CA ASP A 11 -7.91 3.93 -9.65
C ASP A 11 -6.76 4.89 -9.33
N ILE A 12 -6.22 4.84 -8.13
CA ILE A 12 -5.14 5.73 -7.68
C ILE A 12 -3.83 4.98 -7.53
N VAL A 13 -3.73 4.07 -6.57
CA VAL A 13 -2.45 3.44 -6.20
C VAL A 13 -1.96 2.49 -7.30
N GLN A 14 -2.82 1.62 -7.78
CA GLN A 14 -2.49 0.68 -8.85
C GLN A 14 -2.17 1.42 -10.14
N ALA A 15 -3.00 2.37 -10.53
CA ALA A 15 -2.81 3.16 -11.75
C ALA A 15 -1.50 3.98 -11.68
N ALA A 16 -1.20 4.60 -10.54
CA ALA A 16 0.03 5.35 -10.37
C ALA A 16 1.29 4.47 -10.45
N LEU A 17 1.23 3.28 -9.89
CA LEU A 17 2.39 2.39 -9.81
C LEU A 17 2.58 1.56 -11.09
N MET A 18 1.54 0.86 -11.53
CA MET A 18 1.64 -0.13 -12.62
C MET A 18 0.87 0.25 -13.88
N GLY A 19 -0.02 1.21 -13.80
CA GLY A 19 -1.01 1.50 -14.83
C GLY A 19 -2.24 0.59 -14.71
N PRO A 20 -3.33 0.91 -15.46
CA PRO A 20 -4.52 0.05 -15.54
C PRO A 20 -4.16 -1.32 -16.15
N LEU A 21 -4.99 -2.34 -15.90
CA LEU A 21 -4.75 -3.71 -16.42
C LEU A 21 -4.58 -3.76 -17.94
N GLY A 22 -5.31 -2.94 -18.68
CA GLY A 22 -5.20 -2.86 -20.15
C GLY A 22 -3.99 -2.06 -20.64
N GLU A 23 -3.30 -1.35 -19.75
CA GLU A 23 -2.21 -0.42 -20.07
C GLU A 23 -1.04 -0.57 -19.08
N LEU A 24 -0.68 -1.82 -18.78
CA LEU A 24 0.43 -2.12 -17.86
C LEU A 24 1.75 -1.49 -18.34
N GLY A 25 2.44 -0.86 -17.41
CA GLY A 25 3.71 -0.19 -17.68
C GLY A 25 3.57 1.30 -18.00
N THR A 26 2.36 1.85 -17.91
CA THR A 26 2.12 3.30 -18.06
C THR A 26 2.24 4.07 -16.74
N GLY A 27 2.40 3.37 -15.61
CA GLY A 27 2.69 3.96 -14.31
C GLY A 27 4.19 4.15 -14.07
N LEU A 28 4.57 4.23 -12.80
CA LEU A 28 5.97 4.40 -12.38
C LEU A 28 6.84 3.19 -12.71
N ILE A 29 6.26 2.00 -12.80
CA ILE A 29 6.96 0.77 -13.15
C ILE A 29 6.83 0.54 -14.65
N PRO A 30 7.94 0.56 -15.42
CA PRO A 30 7.90 0.34 -16.87
C PRO A 30 7.45 -1.07 -17.24
N ALA A 31 6.83 -1.21 -18.40
CA ALA A 31 6.32 -2.50 -18.90
C ALA A 31 7.38 -3.61 -18.90
N GLY A 32 8.62 -3.29 -19.27
CA GLY A 32 9.72 -4.25 -19.31
C GLY A 32 10.13 -4.82 -17.94
N ASN A 33 9.71 -4.18 -16.85
CA ASN A 33 9.95 -4.65 -15.48
C ASN A 33 8.78 -5.45 -14.91
N ILE A 34 7.63 -5.48 -15.56
CA ILE A 34 6.47 -6.25 -15.11
C ILE A 34 6.59 -7.68 -15.65
N VAL A 35 6.50 -8.66 -14.77
CA VAL A 35 6.69 -10.08 -15.09
C VAL A 35 5.34 -10.77 -15.15
N GLY A 36 4.89 -11.13 -16.35
CA GLY A 36 3.63 -11.86 -16.55
C GLY A 36 2.39 -11.02 -16.24
N GLU A 37 1.26 -11.68 -16.25
CA GLU A 37 -0.02 -11.04 -15.93
C GLU A 37 -0.23 -10.96 -14.41
N PRO A 38 -0.62 -9.80 -13.86
CA PRO A 38 -1.03 -9.71 -12.47
C PRO A 38 -2.25 -10.56 -12.17
N THR A 39 -2.35 -11.07 -10.95
CA THR A 39 -3.57 -11.73 -10.50
C THR A 39 -4.66 -10.68 -10.26
N LYS A 40 -5.88 -11.01 -10.63
CA LYS A 40 -7.02 -10.11 -10.52
C LYS A 40 -7.75 -10.31 -9.21
N ARG A 41 -8.28 -9.23 -8.66
CA ARG A 41 -9.13 -9.30 -7.48
C ARG A 41 -10.54 -9.70 -7.87
N THR A 42 -11.11 -10.67 -7.16
CA THR A 42 -12.50 -11.08 -7.34
C THR A 42 -13.45 -9.97 -6.88
N GLY A 43 -14.48 -9.69 -7.68
CA GLY A 43 -15.56 -8.78 -7.33
C GLY A 43 -15.30 -7.29 -7.64
N VAL A 44 -14.07 -6.92 -8.02
CA VAL A 44 -13.74 -5.54 -8.40
C VAL A 44 -13.09 -5.54 -9.79
N PRO A 45 -13.86 -5.25 -10.85
CA PRO A 45 -13.33 -5.24 -12.21
C PRO A 45 -12.10 -4.33 -12.36
N GLY A 46 -11.06 -4.83 -13.02
CA GLY A 46 -9.83 -4.09 -13.26
C GLY A 46 -8.89 -3.96 -12.06
N ALA A 47 -9.26 -4.42 -10.87
CA ALA A 47 -8.40 -4.40 -9.69
C ALA A 47 -7.44 -5.60 -9.70
N MET A 48 -6.17 -5.31 -9.42
CA MET A 48 -5.13 -6.33 -9.21
C MET A 48 -5.12 -6.79 -7.76
N ASP A 49 -4.78 -8.05 -7.55
CA ASP A 49 -4.45 -8.57 -6.22
C ASP A 49 -2.93 -8.57 -6.01
N THR A 50 -2.19 -9.18 -6.92
CA THR A 50 -0.72 -9.27 -6.85
C THR A 50 -0.10 -9.10 -8.23
N GLY A 51 0.91 -8.24 -8.31
CA GLY A 51 1.78 -8.10 -9.47
C GLY A 51 3.19 -8.58 -9.15
N ARG A 52 3.96 -8.89 -10.19
CA ARG A 52 5.37 -9.29 -10.10
C ARG A 52 6.24 -8.29 -10.85
N VAL A 53 7.28 -7.83 -10.22
CA VAL A 53 8.16 -6.78 -10.77
C VAL A 53 9.61 -7.26 -10.70
N ARG A 54 10.32 -7.16 -11.82
CA ARG A 54 11.75 -7.48 -11.90
C ARG A 54 12.56 -6.37 -11.23
N HIS A 55 13.37 -6.75 -10.27
CA HIS A 55 14.34 -5.85 -9.66
C HIS A 55 15.64 -5.78 -10.48
N LYS A 56 16.37 -4.67 -10.40
CA LYS A 56 17.64 -4.48 -11.09
C LYS A 56 18.69 -5.55 -10.76
N SER A 57 18.59 -6.22 -9.63
CA SER A 57 19.46 -7.34 -9.25
C SER A 57 19.16 -8.65 -10.01
N GLY A 58 18.10 -8.69 -10.82
CA GLY A 58 17.59 -9.88 -11.48
C GLY A 58 16.54 -10.66 -10.70
N GLY A 59 16.33 -10.34 -9.42
CA GLY A 59 15.27 -10.92 -8.60
C GLY A 59 13.89 -10.39 -8.96
N VAL A 60 12.85 -11.04 -8.45
CA VAL A 60 11.45 -10.64 -8.66
C VAL A 60 10.83 -10.24 -7.33
N SER A 61 10.28 -9.04 -7.27
CA SER A 61 9.51 -8.54 -6.14
C SER A 61 8.02 -8.79 -6.37
N LEU A 62 7.31 -9.13 -5.30
CA LEU A 62 5.86 -9.25 -5.30
C LEU A 62 5.24 -7.95 -4.80
N VAL A 63 4.29 -7.41 -5.54
CA VAL A 63 3.55 -6.20 -5.19
C VAL A 63 2.10 -6.58 -4.93
N GLY A 64 1.67 -6.54 -3.66
CA GLY A 64 0.29 -6.80 -3.28
C GLY A 64 -0.51 -5.50 -3.16
N PHE A 65 -1.76 -5.53 -3.60
CA PHE A 65 -2.71 -4.41 -3.49
C PHE A 65 -3.82 -4.79 -2.51
N LYS A 66 -4.05 -3.94 -1.53
CA LYS A 66 -5.07 -4.13 -0.50
C LYS A 66 -5.82 -2.84 -0.27
N SER A 67 -6.94 -2.92 0.45
CA SER A 67 -7.72 -1.74 0.81
C SER A 67 -8.11 -1.80 2.28
N TYR A 68 -8.29 -0.64 2.91
CA TYR A 68 -8.60 -0.56 4.34
C TYR A 68 -9.97 -1.13 4.68
N ASP A 69 -10.93 -1.03 3.76
CA ASP A 69 -12.28 -1.58 3.91
C ASP A 69 -12.29 -3.10 4.05
N GLN A 70 -11.20 -3.78 3.67
CA GLN A 70 -11.05 -5.22 3.91
C GLN A 70 -10.74 -5.56 5.38
N GLY A 71 -10.38 -4.57 6.18
CA GLY A 71 -10.06 -4.71 7.59
C GLY A 71 -8.65 -5.24 7.88
N ARG A 72 -8.24 -5.13 9.14
CA ARG A 72 -6.91 -5.51 9.64
C ARG A 72 -6.48 -6.93 9.23
N ARG A 73 -7.42 -7.89 9.23
CA ARG A 73 -7.11 -9.31 8.95
C ARG A 73 -6.46 -9.51 7.58
N LYS A 74 -6.80 -8.70 6.59
CA LYS A 74 -6.21 -8.78 5.24
C LYS A 74 -4.77 -8.29 5.20
N PHE A 75 -4.33 -7.54 6.18
CA PHE A 75 -2.94 -7.07 6.30
C PHE A 75 -2.06 -8.02 7.10
N GLN A 76 -2.65 -9.02 7.77
CA GLN A 76 -1.91 -10.10 8.42
C GLN A 76 -1.23 -10.99 7.36
N GLY A 77 -0.19 -11.67 7.77
CA GLY A 77 0.51 -12.62 6.90
C GLY A 77 2.02 -12.47 6.95
N THR A 78 2.65 -12.50 5.78
CA THR A 78 4.10 -12.51 5.67
C THR A 78 4.73 -11.14 5.95
N ALA A 79 5.98 -11.15 6.40
CA ALA A 79 6.80 -9.94 6.52
C ALA A 79 6.88 -9.18 5.19
N LYS A 80 7.00 -7.86 5.27
CA LYS A 80 7.09 -6.95 4.12
C LYS A 80 8.36 -6.12 4.20
N HIS A 81 8.91 -5.76 3.05
CA HIS A 81 10.09 -4.89 2.94
C HIS A 81 9.70 -3.43 2.75
N LEU A 82 8.57 -3.19 2.09
CA LEU A 82 8.03 -1.86 1.86
C LEU A 82 6.50 -1.93 1.93
N ILE A 83 5.92 -1.01 2.67
CA ILE A 83 4.47 -0.80 2.70
C ILE A 83 4.18 0.66 2.35
N TRP A 84 3.36 0.88 1.33
CA TRP A 84 2.83 2.21 1.00
C TRP A 84 1.35 2.24 1.33
N LEU A 85 0.99 3.16 2.22
CA LEU A 85 -0.38 3.44 2.62
C LEU A 85 -0.78 4.80 2.03
N ASP A 86 -1.71 4.79 1.09
CA ASP A 86 -2.29 5.99 0.50
C ASP A 86 -3.59 6.32 1.22
N GLU A 87 -3.80 7.57 1.55
CA GLU A 87 -4.78 8.06 2.51
C GLU A 87 -4.48 7.57 3.94
N GLU A 88 -5.01 8.29 4.93
CA GLU A 88 -4.78 7.96 6.33
C GLU A 88 -5.38 6.59 6.68
N PRO A 89 -4.56 5.61 7.11
CA PRO A 89 -5.08 4.30 7.48
C PRO A 89 -5.79 4.32 8.83
N PRO A 90 -6.74 3.41 9.05
CA PRO A 90 -7.21 3.11 10.41
C PRO A 90 -6.04 2.69 11.31
N GLU A 91 -6.11 3.01 12.60
CA GLU A 91 -5.03 2.74 13.55
C GLU A 91 -4.67 1.25 13.60
N ASP A 92 -5.66 0.36 13.60
CA ASP A 92 -5.45 -1.09 13.66
C ASP A 92 -4.74 -1.63 12.40
N VAL A 93 -5.02 -1.07 11.22
CA VAL A 93 -4.31 -1.38 9.97
C VAL A 93 -2.88 -0.87 10.04
N TYR A 94 -2.68 0.35 10.51
CA TYR A 94 -1.35 0.92 10.69
C TYR A 94 -0.48 0.04 11.60
N ASP A 95 -1.00 -0.32 12.76
CA ASP A 95 -0.29 -1.14 13.74
C ASP A 95 0.06 -2.53 13.18
N GLU A 96 -0.86 -3.15 12.45
CA GLU A 96 -0.60 -4.44 11.79
C GLU A 96 0.50 -4.31 10.74
N CYS A 97 0.49 -3.24 9.94
CA CYS A 97 1.53 -2.98 8.94
C CYS A 97 2.91 -2.79 9.59
N MET A 98 2.98 -2.11 10.73
CA MET A 98 4.24 -1.97 11.49
C MET A 98 4.79 -3.34 11.90
N LEU A 99 3.94 -4.24 12.36
CA LEU A 99 4.36 -5.62 12.70
C LEU A 99 4.94 -6.38 11.50
N ARG A 100 4.40 -6.15 10.31
CA ARG A 100 4.90 -6.82 9.07
C ARG A 100 6.27 -6.33 8.64
N LEU A 101 6.70 -5.17 9.09
CA LEU A 101 8.00 -4.58 8.75
C LEU A 101 9.11 -4.92 9.74
N MET A 102 8.78 -5.36 10.95
CA MET A 102 9.74 -5.53 12.05
C MET A 102 10.87 -6.53 11.73
N THR A 103 10.55 -7.66 11.10
CA THR A 103 11.54 -8.72 10.83
C THR A 103 12.40 -8.44 9.60
N THR A 104 12.00 -7.51 8.75
CA THR A 104 12.73 -7.16 7.53
C THR A 104 13.49 -5.85 7.65
N ASP A 105 13.37 -5.16 8.78
CA ASP A 105 13.79 -3.76 8.91
C ASP A 105 13.26 -2.90 7.76
N GLY A 106 12.00 -3.15 7.43
CA GLY A 106 11.34 -2.58 6.25
C GLY A 106 10.93 -1.13 6.44
N MET A 107 10.49 -0.51 5.36
CA MET A 107 10.10 0.90 5.29
C MET A 107 8.59 1.04 5.12
N MET A 108 8.01 2.03 5.81
CA MET A 108 6.63 2.47 5.58
C MET A 108 6.62 3.87 4.96
N LEU A 109 5.80 4.03 3.94
CA LEU A 109 5.48 5.31 3.32
C LEU A 109 3.98 5.56 3.47
N CYS A 110 3.62 6.72 4.01
CA CYS A 110 2.23 7.16 4.10
C CYS A 110 2.06 8.48 3.35
N THR A 111 1.08 8.51 2.47
CA THR A 111 0.72 9.70 1.68
C THR A 111 -0.71 10.08 2.00
N PHE A 112 -0.91 11.05 2.89
CA PHE A 112 -2.25 11.48 3.32
C PHE A 112 -2.31 12.93 3.74
N THR A 113 -3.53 13.47 3.71
CA THR A 113 -3.86 14.76 4.33
C THR A 113 -4.64 14.46 5.62
N PRO A 114 -4.26 15.02 6.78
CA PRO A 114 -4.93 14.72 8.05
C PRO A 114 -6.30 15.39 8.15
N LEU A 115 -7.25 14.96 7.34
CA LEU A 115 -8.61 15.51 7.26
C LEU A 115 -9.41 15.34 8.55
N LEU A 116 -9.07 14.33 9.35
CA LEU A 116 -9.70 14.05 10.64
C LEU A 116 -9.00 14.74 11.82
N GLY A 117 -8.10 15.67 11.53
CA GLY A 117 -7.30 16.36 12.55
C GLY A 117 -6.13 15.51 13.05
N LEU A 118 -5.72 15.75 14.30
CA LEU A 118 -4.58 15.07 14.92
C LEU A 118 -5.01 13.71 15.52
N THR A 119 -5.27 12.76 14.65
CA THR A 119 -5.53 11.36 15.05
C THR A 119 -4.26 10.71 15.61
N LYS A 120 -4.41 9.55 16.24
CA LYS A 120 -3.25 8.78 16.73
C LYS A 120 -2.27 8.43 15.60
N VAL A 121 -2.77 8.10 14.40
CA VAL A 121 -1.91 7.85 13.24
C VAL A 121 -1.21 9.12 12.78
N ALA A 122 -1.94 10.22 12.63
CA ALA A 122 -1.33 11.50 12.23
C ALA A 122 -0.23 11.94 13.21
N LEU A 123 -0.43 11.77 14.51
CA LEU A 123 0.55 12.11 15.53
C LEU A 123 1.81 11.25 15.49
N ARG A 124 1.78 10.06 14.91
CA ARG A 124 2.99 9.23 14.66
C ARG A 124 3.97 9.92 13.74
N PHE A 125 3.44 10.69 12.77
CA PHE A 125 4.26 11.44 11.80
C PHE A 125 4.52 12.89 12.24
N LEU A 126 3.66 13.43 13.12
CA LEU A 126 3.70 14.82 13.58
C LEU A 126 3.75 14.89 15.12
N PRO A 127 4.71 14.24 15.77
CA PRO A 127 4.74 14.14 17.23
C PRO A 127 4.88 15.51 17.92
N HIS A 128 5.48 16.49 17.24
CA HIS A 128 5.63 17.88 17.75
C HIS A 128 4.29 18.62 17.84
N MET A 129 3.24 18.14 17.19
CA MET A 129 1.90 18.70 17.26
C MET A 129 1.01 18.07 18.33
N ALA A 130 1.52 17.07 19.04
CA ALA A 130 0.79 16.46 20.14
C ALA A 130 0.52 17.50 21.24
N PRO A 131 -0.69 17.53 21.84
CA PRO A 131 -0.94 18.38 22.98
C PRO A 131 0.08 18.10 24.09
N GLN A 132 0.72 19.17 24.56
CA GLN A 132 1.64 19.02 25.68
C GLN A 132 0.84 18.69 26.95
N ALA A 133 1.33 17.75 27.74
CA ALA A 133 0.76 17.47 29.05
C ALA A 133 0.93 18.72 29.92
N THR A 134 -0.19 19.23 30.46
CA THR A 134 -0.19 20.34 31.41
C THR A 134 0.02 19.84 32.83
#